data_305ed69cd99f7b5da56f9faf7782201b
#
_entry.id   305ed69cd99f7b5da56f9faf7782201b
#
_cell.length_a   1.000
_cell.length_b   1.000
_cell.length_c   1.000
_cell.angle_alpha   90.00
_cell.angle_beta   90.00
_cell.angle_gamma   90.00
#
_symmetry.space_group_name_H-M   'P 1'
#
loop_
_entity.id
_entity.type
_entity.pdbx_description
1 polymer ?
#
loop_
_entity_poly.entity_id
_entity_poly.type
_entity_poly.pdbx_seq_one_letter_code
_entity_poly.pdbx_strand_id
1 'polypeptide(L)'
;MNQFNTAPLRIGKRAALTITVTFLLTISLALQARNVPILQPGLPGESSRSLTAEEAVQITDTSYSPDDVAFMRRMMPHHKQALEMAVLVAQRTNLPELGDIAGRIKASQTDEIEFMQGWLADRGEASSSMSKKVQRASHGRDGAMHSKMKGMATPEQMAQLSASASTAFDRLFLELMISHHEGAVEMVEDLLDQPGSAYDPVLYEFIGDVKNDQLVEIERMHALLVTLSDDPRANLTAGLYDAGIAIKDLRLISTQTKP
;
A
#
# COMPACT_ATOMS: atom_id res chain seq x y z
N MET A 1 -11.54 10.37 77.48
CA MET A 1 -10.14 10.66 77.09
C MET A 1 -9.43 9.32 76.93
N ASN A 2 -9.43 8.75 75.71
CA ASN A 2 -8.70 7.52 75.40
C ASN A 2 -7.68 7.84 74.30
N GLN A 3 -6.41 7.81 74.75
CA GLN A 3 -5.30 7.94 73.76
C GLN A 3 -5.01 6.57 73.16
N PHE A 4 -5.17 6.44 71.84
CA PHE A 4 -4.68 5.28 71.07
C PHE A 4 -3.20 5.49 70.76
N ASN A 5 -2.37 4.67 71.38
CA ASN A 5 -0.93 4.60 71.20
C ASN A 5 -0.65 3.72 69.91
N THR A 6 -0.28 4.33 68.83
CA THR A 6 0.11 3.59 67.58
C THR A 6 1.64 3.46 67.60
N ALA A 7 2.12 2.25 67.86
CA ALA A 7 3.53 1.91 67.67
C ALA A 7 3.87 1.72 66.18
N PRO A 8 4.99 2.25 65.68
CA PRO A 8 5.40 2.05 64.28
C PRO A 8 5.95 0.62 64.07
N LEU A 9 5.43 -0.04 63.00
CA LEU A 9 5.89 -1.33 62.58
C LEU A 9 7.32 -1.22 62.01
N ARG A 10 8.32 -1.75 62.72
CA ARG A 10 9.70 -1.84 62.26
C ARG A 10 9.83 -3.01 61.26
N ILE A 11 9.73 -2.73 59.95
CA ILE A 11 10.08 -3.69 58.88
C ILE A 11 11.61 -3.83 58.87
N GLY A 12 12.11 -4.99 59.25
CA GLY A 12 13.54 -5.24 59.39
C GLY A 12 14.26 -5.17 58.04
N LYS A 13 15.41 -4.52 57.99
CA LYS A 13 16.28 -4.34 56.80
C LYS A 13 16.61 -5.61 56.05
N ARG A 14 16.43 -6.79 56.65
CA ARG A 14 16.65 -8.12 56.00
C ARG A 14 15.53 -8.52 55.07
N ALA A 15 14.28 -8.16 55.32
CA ALA A 15 13.15 -8.46 54.43
C ALA A 15 13.19 -7.64 53.14
N ALA A 16 13.63 -6.37 53.21
CA ALA A 16 13.76 -5.51 52.04
C ALA A 16 14.86 -5.99 51.08
N LEU A 17 15.98 -6.50 51.60
CA LEU A 17 17.09 -6.99 50.78
C LEU A 17 16.70 -8.29 50.03
N THR A 18 15.95 -9.18 50.68
CA THR A 18 15.53 -10.45 50.05
C THR A 18 14.53 -10.21 48.92
N ILE A 19 13.60 -9.27 49.07
CA ILE A 19 12.62 -8.91 48.00
C ILE A 19 13.33 -8.27 46.81
N THR A 20 14.32 -7.40 47.07
CA THR A 20 15.05 -6.72 45.96
C THR A 20 15.90 -7.71 45.15
N VAL A 21 16.56 -8.66 45.80
CA VAL A 21 17.38 -9.68 45.11
C VAL A 21 16.49 -10.63 44.30
N THR A 22 15.34 -11.05 44.84
CA THR A 22 14.40 -11.92 44.14
C THR A 22 13.79 -11.23 42.94
N PHE A 23 13.47 -9.92 43.04
CA PHE A 23 12.92 -9.14 41.91
C PHE A 23 13.98 -8.91 40.81
N LEU A 24 15.24 -8.66 41.17
CA LEU A 24 16.34 -8.54 40.21
C LEU A 24 16.64 -9.87 39.50
N LEU A 25 16.53 -11.02 40.20
CA LEU A 25 16.74 -12.33 39.59
C LEU A 25 15.63 -12.70 38.61
N THR A 26 14.38 -12.33 38.92
CA THR A 26 13.24 -12.60 37.99
C THR A 26 13.28 -11.71 36.75
N ILE A 27 13.76 -10.49 36.83
CA ILE A 27 13.97 -9.61 35.66
C ILE A 27 15.09 -10.15 34.78
N SER A 28 16.15 -10.70 35.33
CA SER A 28 17.25 -11.29 34.57
C SER A 28 16.82 -12.56 33.80
N LEU A 29 15.86 -13.35 34.34
CA LEU A 29 15.30 -14.48 33.61
C LEU A 29 14.33 -14.09 32.49
N ALA A 30 13.67 -12.94 32.61
CA ALA A 30 12.73 -12.45 31.57
C ALA A 30 13.44 -11.83 30.35
N LEU A 31 14.73 -11.49 30.47
CA LEU A 31 15.52 -10.89 29.38
C LEU A 31 16.33 -11.89 28.56
N GLN A 32 16.19 -13.18 28.82
CA GLN A 32 16.63 -14.18 27.86
C GLN A 32 15.63 -14.21 26.71
N ALA A 33 15.75 -13.24 25.80
CA ALA A 33 15.12 -13.31 24.49
C ALA A 33 15.37 -14.70 23.94
N ARG A 34 14.30 -15.44 23.67
CA ARG A 34 14.38 -16.74 23.02
C ARG A 34 15.03 -16.50 21.68
N ASN A 35 16.36 -16.68 21.58
CA ASN A 35 17.03 -16.74 20.30
C ASN A 35 16.47 -17.96 19.58
N VAL A 36 15.49 -17.75 18.73
CA VAL A 36 15.01 -18.78 17.82
C VAL A 36 16.18 -19.07 16.89
N PRO A 37 16.69 -20.31 16.84
CA PRO A 37 17.82 -20.62 15.98
C PRO A 37 17.41 -20.47 14.51
N ILE A 38 18.20 -19.74 13.74
CA ILE A 38 18.08 -19.70 12.29
C ILE A 38 18.73 -20.98 11.78
N LEU A 39 17.97 -21.82 11.09
CA LEU A 39 18.45 -23.09 10.56
C LEU A 39 18.55 -23.02 9.03
N GLN A 40 19.73 -23.28 8.50
CA GLN A 40 19.93 -23.54 7.08
C GLN A 40 19.72 -25.05 6.83
N PRO A 41 18.76 -25.45 6.00
CA PRO A 41 18.62 -26.85 5.61
C PRO A 41 19.88 -27.33 4.89
N GLY A 42 20.33 -28.56 5.19
CA GLY A 42 21.37 -29.23 4.40
C GLY A 42 20.82 -29.74 3.07
N LEU A 43 21.71 -30.16 2.18
CA LEU A 43 21.35 -30.89 0.98
C LEU A 43 20.68 -32.21 1.35
N PRO A 44 19.93 -32.89 0.44
CA PRO A 44 19.33 -34.17 0.70
C PRO A 44 20.39 -35.17 1.24
N GLY A 45 20.19 -35.64 2.50
CA GLY A 45 21.12 -36.50 3.22
C GLY A 45 22.10 -35.79 4.15
N GLU A 46 22.15 -34.47 4.17
CA GLU A 46 22.98 -33.67 5.08
C GLU A 46 22.15 -33.10 6.24
N SER A 47 22.80 -32.85 7.38
CA SER A 47 22.16 -32.23 8.54
C SER A 47 22.03 -30.74 8.36
N SER A 48 20.95 -30.14 8.91
CA SER A 48 20.78 -28.67 8.98
C SER A 48 21.87 -28.01 9.82
N ARG A 49 22.29 -26.79 9.43
CA ARG A 49 23.26 -25.97 10.14
C ARG A 49 22.56 -24.81 10.85
N SER A 50 22.93 -24.54 12.10
CA SER A 50 22.49 -23.33 12.80
C SER A 50 23.35 -22.16 12.35
N LEU A 51 22.70 -21.02 12.09
CA LEU A 51 23.33 -19.77 11.67
C LEU A 51 23.14 -18.71 12.75
N THR A 52 24.11 -17.80 12.86
CA THR A 52 23.89 -16.48 13.49
C THR A 52 23.08 -15.58 12.56
N ALA A 53 22.54 -14.48 13.08
CA ALA A 53 21.83 -13.51 12.27
C ALA A 53 22.76 -12.88 11.20
N GLU A 54 24.03 -12.64 11.54
CA GLU A 54 25.03 -12.10 10.62
C GLU A 54 25.37 -13.09 9.49
N GLU A 55 25.53 -14.37 9.82
CA GLU A 55 25.76 -15.42 8.81
C GLU A 55 24.56 -15.60 7.90
N ALA A 56 23.32 -15.52 8.44
CA ALA A 56 22.10 -15.61 7.64
C ALA A 56 21.99 -14.46 6.64
N VAL A 57 22.28 -13.24 7.06
CA VAL A 57 22.30 -12.04 6.19
C VAL A 57 23.37 -12.16 5.09
N GLN A 58 24.51 -12.77 5.38
CA GLN A 58 25.59 -12.96 4.38
C GLN A 58 25.25 -14.02 3.31
N ILE A 59 24.38 -14.98 3.64
CA ILE A 59 23.98 -16.06 2.72
C ILE A 59 22.82 -15.63 1.81
N THR A 60 21.93 -14.77 2.32
CA THR A 60 20.86 -14.20 1.53
C THR A 60 21.36 -13.01 0.75
N ASP A 61 21.22 -13.06 -0.57
CA ASP A 61 21.38 -11.85 -1.38
C ASP A 61 20.20 -10.92 -1.08
N THR A 62 20.41 -9.97 -0.17
CA THR A 62 19.45 -8.94 0.21
C THR A 62 19.79 -7.61 -0.47
N SER A 63 20.62 -7.63 -1.50
CA SER A 63 21.01 -6.45 -2.25
C SER A 63 19.83 -5.96 -3.11
N TYR A 64 19.83 -4.67 -3.36
CA TYR A 64 18.92 -4.07 -4.34
C TYR A 64 19.57 -4.01 -5.72
N SER A 65 18.75 -4.08 -6.76
CA SER A 65 19.16 -4.03 -8.15
C SER A 65 18.99 -2.63 -8.77
N PRO A 66 19.61 -2.34 -9.93
CA PRO A 66 19.29 -1.14 -10.69
C PRO A 66 17.82 -1.03 -11.11
N ASP A 67 17.14 -2.17 -11.31
CA ASP A 67 15.73 -2.22 -11.67
C ASP A 67 14.86 -1.83 -10.48
N ASP A 68 15.24 -2.18 -9.25
CA ASP A 68 14.58 -1.73 -8.03
C ASP A 68 14.65 -0.19 -7.89
N VAL A 69 15.81 0.38 -8.13
CA VAL A 69 16.00 1.84 -8.13
C VAL A 69 15.17 2.51 -9.23
N ALA A 70 15.14 1.92 -10.42
CA ALA A 70 14.37 2.43 -11.54
C ALA A 70 12.85 2.35 -11.28
N PHE A 71 12.39 1.29 -10.62
CA PHE A 71 11.01 1.14 -10.17
C PHE A 71 10.62 2.25 -9.19
N MET A 72 11.38 2.42 -8.11
CA MET A 72 11.12 3.45 -7.10
C MET A 72 11.07 4.85 -7.72
N ARG A 73 11.99 5.15 -8.62
CA ARG A 73 12.03 6.45 -9.32
C ARG A 73 10.87 6.68 -10.26
N ARG A 74 10.33 5.64 -10.88
CA ARG A 74 9.16 5.73 -11.78
C ARG A 74 7.83 5.75 -11.04
N MET A 75 7.72 5.00 -9.95
CA MET A 75 6.48 4.94 -9.16
C MET A 75 6.17 6.26 -8.46
N MET A 76 7.17 7.04 -8.05
CA MET A 76 6.94 8.37 -7.44
C MET A 76 6.18 9.36 -8.34
N PRO A 77 6.57 9.65 -9.61
CA PRO A 77 5.76 10.51 -10.47
C PRO A 77 4.42 9.88 -10.85
N HIS A 78 4.33 8.55 -10.90
CA HIS A 78 3.07 7.84 -11.06
C HIS A 78 2.10 8.20 -9.92
N HIS A 79 2.48 8.01 -8.66
CA HIS A 79 1.68 8.37 -7.50
C HIS A 79 1.34 9.86 -7.43
N LYS A 80 2.26 10.74 -7.82
CA LYS A 80 1.99 12.18 -7.89
C LYS A 80 0.82 12.52 -8.79
N GLN A 81 0.65 11.84 -9.91
CA GLN A 81 -0.50 12.07 -10.79
C GLN A 81 -1.82 11.64 -10.11
N ALA A 82 -1.84 10.54 -9.35
CA ALA A 82 -3.02 10.18 -8.58
C ALA A 82 -3.39 11.26 -7.55
N LEU A 83 -2.39 11.82 -6.87
CA LEU A 83 -2.61 12.95 -5.95
C LEU A 83 -3.17 14.18 -6.68
N GLU A 84 -2.67 14.50 -7.89
CA GLU A 84 -3.19 15.59 -8.72
C GLU A 84 -4.66 15.36 -9.09
N MET A 85 -5.05 14.14 -9.46
CA MET A 85 -6.44 13.79 -9.72
C MET A 85 -7.29 13.88 -8.43
N ALA A 86 -6.81 13.33 -7.32
CA ALA A 86 -7.54 13.29 -6.05
C ALA A 86 -7.85 14.70 -5.49
N VAL A 87 -6.95 15.67 -5.70
CA VAL A 87 -7.17 17.08 -5.28
C VAL A 87 -8.39 17.71 -6.00
N LEU A 88 -8.70 17.28 -7.22
CA LEU A 88 -9.82 17.82 -7.97
C LEU A 88 -11.18 17.43 -7.38
N VAL A 89 -11.28 16.31 -6.66
CA VAL A 89 -12.52 15.71 -6.17
C VAL A 89 -13.32 16.68 -5.30
N ALA A 90 -12.69 17.33 -4.33
CA ALA A 90 -13.37 18.16 -3.33
C ALA A 90 -14.21 19.32 -3.91
N GLN A 91 -13.91 19.78 -5.14
CA GLN A 91 -14.58 20.90 -5.76
C GLN A 91 -15.50 20.49 -6.93
N ARG A 92 -15.53 19.22 -7.31
CA ARG A 92 -16.19 18.75 -8.54
C ARG A 92 -17.21 17.66 -8.35
N THR A 93 -17.14 16.93 -7.24
CA THR A 93 -18.13 15.90 -6.90
C THR A 93 -19.15 16.39 -5.89
N ASN A 94 -20.35 15.80 -5.96
CA ASN A 94 -21.37 15.84 -4.91
C ASN A 94 -21.53 14.46 -4.23
N LEU A 95 -20.66 13.50 -4.56
CA LEU A 95 -20.72 12.12 -4.09
C LEU A 95 -19.76 11.94 -2.91
N PRO A 96 -20.27 11.81 -1.66
CA PRO A 96 -19.43 11.67 -0.48
C PRO A 96 -18.46 10.48 -0.56
N GLU A 97 -18.92 9.36 -1.10
CA GLU A 97 -18.12 8.14 -1.25
C GLU A 97 -16.89 8.35 -2.12
N LEU A 98 -16.99 9.21 -3.15
CA LEU A 98 -15.83 9.59 -3.97
C LEU A 98 -14.83 10.44 -3.19
N GLY A 99 -15.35 11.30 -2.29
CA GLY A 99 -14.52 12.05 -1.35
C GLY A 99 -13.72 11.15 -0.42
N ASP A 100 -14.35 10.10 0.09
CA ASP A 100 -13.70 9.12 0.97
C ASP A 100 -12.63 8.31 0.22
N ILE A 101 -12.88 7.91 -1.02
CA ILE A 101 -11.90 7.24 -1.90
C ILE A 101 -10.69 8.16 -2.12
N ALA A 102 -10.92 9.39 -2.57
CA ALA A 102 -9.86 10.36 -2.82
C ALA A 102 -9.03 10.68 -1.55
N GLY A 103 -9.69 10.70 -0.38
CA GLY A 103 -9.03 10.89 0.91
C GLY A 103 -8.07 9.76 1.25
N ARG A 104 -8.47 8.51 1.04
CA ARG A 104 -7.61 7.33 1.26
C ARG A 104 -6.44 7.31 0.29
N ILE A 105 -6.69 7.47 -1.01
CA ILE A 105 -5.65 7.54 -2.05
C ILE A 105 -4.62 8.62 -1.70
N LYS A 106 -5.09 9.79 -1.27
CA LYS A 106 -4.18 10.87 -0.88
C LYS A 106 -3.32 10.49 0.31
N ALA A 107 -3.86 9.84 1.32
CA ALA A 107 -3.11 9.43 2.50
C ALA A 107 -2.07 8.35 2.14
N SER A 108 -2.49 7.20 1.59
CA SER A 108 -1.60 6.08 1.27
C SER A 108 -0.50 6.48 0.31
N GLN A 109 -0.83 7.13 -0.81
CA GLN A 109 0.16 7.45 -1.84
C GLN A 109 1.12 8.58 -1.43
N THR A 110 0.74 9.43 -0.46
CA THR A 110 1.69 10.37 0.14
C THR A 110 2.74 9.62 0.97
N ASP A 111 2.30 8.71 1.84
CA ASP A 111 3.19 7.91 2.68
C ASP A 111 4.10 7.01 1.83
N GLU A 112 3.57 6.43 0.75
CA GLU A 112 4.33 5.61 -0.20
C GLU A 112 5.40 6.42 -0.94
N ILE A 113 5.10 7.67 -1.34
CA ILE A 113 6.11 8.57 -1.93
C ILE A 113 7.22 8.87 -0.92
N GLU A 114 6.87 9.15 0.35
CA GLU A 114 7.85 9.41 1.41
C GLU A 114 8.72 8.18 1.66
N PHE A 115 8.12 7.00 1.70
CA PHE A 115 8.85 5.74 1.82
C PHE A 115 9.85 5.56 0.67
N MET A 116 9.41 5.71 -0.59
CA MET A 116 10.29 5.57 -1.76
C MET A 116 11.47 6.55 -1.74
N GLN A 117 11.22 7.79 -1.30
CA GLN A 117 12.27 8.80 -1.15
C GLN A 117 13.29 8.39 -0.07
N GLY A 118 12.80 7.92 1.08
CA GLY A 118 13.63 7.42 2.18
C GLY A 118 14.46 6.21 1.74
N TRP A 119 13.83 5.23 1.11
CA TRP A 119 14.50 4.02 0.62
C TRP A 119 15.66 4.35 -0.34
N LEU A 120 15.44 5.28 -1.28
CA LEU A 120 16.47 5.77 -2.20
C LEU A 120 17.57 6.55 -1.48
N ALA A 121 17.21 7.36 -0.48
CA ALA A 121 18.16 8.15 0.29
C ALA A 121 19.11 7.28 1.09
N ASP A 122 18.60 6.27 1.79
CA ASP A 122 19.36 5.33 2.62
C ASP A 122 20.38 4.53 1.81
N ARG A 123 20.15 4.37 0.51
CA ARG A 123 21.03 3.64 -0.42
C ARG A 123 21.92 4.56 -1.27
N GLY A 124 21.92 5.87 -0.97
CA GLY A 124 22.70 6.86 -1.74
C GLY A 124 22.16 7.15 -3.13
N GLU A 125 20.94 6.66 -3.42
CA GLU A 125 20.25 6.81 -4.71
C GLU A 125 19.31 8.04 -4.76
N ALA A 126 19.21 8.79 -3.69
CA ALA A 126 18.29 9.92 -3.50
C ALA A 126 18.53 11.11 -4.43
N SER A 127 19.52 11.13 -5.17
CA SER A 127 19.84 12.06 -6.25
C SER A 127 21.23 11.70 -6.73
N SER A 128 21.37 10.79 -7.63
CA SER A 128 22.32 11.11 -8.68
C SER A 128 21.71 12.34 -9.35
N SER A 129 22.17 13.53 -8.93
CA SER A 129 21.82 14.78 -9.59
C SER A 129 21.96 14.54 -11.08
N MET A 130 20.83 14.41 -11.76
CA MET A 130 20.86 14.62 -13.20
C MET A 130 21.49 15.99 -13.34
N SER A 131 22.73 15.97 -13.79
CA SER A 131 23.59 17.12 -13.99
C SER A 131 22.70 18.23 -14.53
N LYS A 132 22.81 19.47 -14.02
CA LYS A 132 22.06 20.65 -14.48
C LYS A 132 22.03 20.80 -16.02
N LYS A 133 22.86 20.05 -16.73
CA LYS A 133 22.95 19.97 -18.19
C LYS A 133 21.87 19.05 -18.81
N VAL A 134 21.35 18.07 -18.06
CA VAL A 134 20.25 17.18 -18.52
C VAL A 134 18.89 17.80 -18.21
N GLN A 135 18.78 18.58 -17.12
CA GLN A 135 17.55 19.27 -16.71
C GLN A 135 17.06 20.31 -17.72
N ARG A 136 17.99 20.93 -18.53
CA ARG A 136 17.61 21.83 -19.64
C ARG A 136 17.13 21.11 -20.89
N ALA A 137 17.43 19.80 -21.03
CA ALA A 137 16.98 18.99 -22.15
C ALA A 137 15.71 18.18 -21.84
N SER A 138 15.28 18.12 -20.55
CA SER A 138 14.19 17.24 -20.09
C SER A 138 12.81 17.90 -20.16
N HIS A 139 12.70 19.22 -20.14
CA HIS A 139 11.39 19.93 -20.21
C HIS A 139 10.51 19.59 -21.42
N GLY A 140 11.08 18.93 -22.45
CA GLY A 140 10.32 18.40 -23.58
C GLY A 140 10.25 16.87 -23.64
N ARG A 141 11.06 16.17 -22.79
CA ARG A 141 11.10 14.70 -22.75
C ARG A 141 10.37 14.11 -21.53
N ASP A 142 10.23 14.85 -20.45
CA ASP A 142 9.54 14.39 -19.24
C ASP A 142 8.06 14.14 -19.50
N GLY A 143 7.39 15.02 -20.25
CA GLY A 143 6.01 14.78 -20.68
C GLY A 143 5.83 13.53 -21.55
N ALA A 144 6.81 13.23 -22.43
CA ALA A 144 6.75 12.06 -23.31
C ALA A 144 7.16 10.75 -22.58
N MET A 145 7.89 10.86 -21.47
CA MET A 145 8.29 9.72 -20.63
C MET A 145 7.17 9.36 -19.64
N HIS A 146 6.47 10.35 -19.10
CA HIS A 146 5.31 10.15 -18.22
C HIS A 146 4.14 9.51 -18.99
N SER A 147 3.87 9.93 -20.23
CA SER A 147 2.81 9.35 -21.07
C SER A 147 3.06 7.91 -21.53
N LYS A 148 4.23 7.34 -21.23
CA LYS A 148 4.60 5.96 -21.54
C LYS A 148 4.55 5.02 -20.33
N MET A 149 4.33 5.55 -19.12
CA MET A 149 4.13 4.70 -17.96
C MET A 149 2.72 4.10 -17.99
N LYS A 150 2.62 2.83 -17.61
CA LYS A 150 1.35 2.10 -17.62
C LYS A 150 0.30 2.82 -16.78
N GLY A 151 -0.91 2.93 -17.30
CA GLY A 151 -2.06 3.50 -16.59
C GLY A 151 -2.07 5.01 -16.40
N MET A 152 -1.01 5.73 -16.71
CA MET A 152 -0.97 7.20 -16.58
C MET A 152 -2.01 7.88 -17.47
N ALA A 153 -2.76 8.80 -16.88
CA ALA A 153 -3.65 9.68 -17.64
C ALA A 153 -2.84 10.64 -18.53
N THR A 154 -3.29 10.81 -19.79
CA THR A 154 -2.66 11.74 -20.71
C THR A 154 -2.93 13.19 -20.30
N PRO A 155 -2.13 14.17 -20.78
CA PRO A 155 -2.41 15.59 -20.54
C PRO A 155 -3.83 16.00 -20.98
N GLU A 156 -4.33 15.42 -22.09
CA GLU A 156 -5.67 15.70 -22.60
C GLU A 156 -6.75 15.13 -21.66
N GLN A 157 -6.54 13.91 -21.14
CA GLN A 157 -7.43 13.32 -20.14
C GLN A 157 -7.42 14.11 -18.82
N MET A 158 -6.27 14.56 -18.36
CA MET A 158 -6.17 15.43 -17.19
C MET A 158 -6.89 16.78 -17.40
N ALA A 159 -6.75 17.37 -18.59
CA ALA A 159 -7.48 18.58 -18.95
C ALA A 159 -9.00 18.34 -18.99
N GLN A 160 -9.43 17.23 -19.56
CA GLN A 160 -10.85 16.84 -19.59
C GLN A 160 -11.40 16.61 -18.17
N LEU A 161 -10.64 15.90 -17.31
CA LEU A 161 -11.02 15.69 -15.92
C LEU A 161 -11.17 17.01 -15.17
N SER A 162 -10.21 17.92 -15.33
CA SER A 162 -10.22 19.22 -14.68
C SER A 162 -11.36 20.14 -15.16
N ALA A 163 -11.86 19.94 -16.37
CA ALA A 163 -12.97 20.69 -16.95
C ALA A 163 -14.35 20.10 -16.64
N SER A 164 -14.42 18.83 -16.18
CA SER A 164 -15.66 18.14 -15.85
C SER A 164 -16.13 18.42 -14.41
N ALA A 165 -17.41 18.18 -14.13
CA ALA A 165 -18.01 18.33 -12.81
C ALA A 165 -19.20 17.34 -12.62
N SER A 166 -19.61 17.15 -11.37
CA SER A 166 -20.73 16.28 -10.98
C SER A 166 -20.54 14.85 -11.53
N THR A 167 -21.61 14.16 -11.89
CA THR A 167 -21.58 12.75 -12.33
C THR A 167 -20.61 12.52 -13.52
N ALA A 168 -20.45 13.50 -14.41
CA ALA A 168 -19.48 13.38 -15.51
C ALA A 168 -18.02 13.37 -15.01
N PHE A 169 -17.73 14.19 -14.01
CA PHE A 169 -16.44 14.17 -13.32
C PHE A 169 -16.26 12.85 -12.57
N ASP A 170 -17.27 12.43 -11.82
CA ASP A 170 -17.22 11.23 -10.97
C ASP A 170 -16.88 9.98 -11.79
N ARG A 171 -17.55 9.78 -12.93
CA ARG A 171 -17.29 8.67 -13.84
C ARG A 171 -15.87 8.73 -14.41
N LEU A 172 -15.50 9.89 -14.98
CA LEU A 172 -14.18 10.06 -15.60
C LEU A 172 -13.04 9.89 -14.59
N PHE A 173 -13.22 10.41 -13.36
CA PHE A 173 -12.26 10.23 -12.28
C PHE A 173 -12.07 8.74 -11.96
N LEU A 174 -13.17 8.00 -11.78
CA LEU A 174 -13.12 6.57 -11.47
C LEU A 174 -12.45 5.77 -12.59
N GLU A 175 -12.83 6.01 -13.84
CA GLU A 175 -12.24 5.34 -15.01
C GLU A 175 -10.74 5.58 -15.11
N LEU A 176 -10.30 6.83 -14.98
CA LEU A 176 -8.89 7.19 -15.06
C LEU A 176 -8.11 6.65 -13.86
N MET A 177 -8.66 6.72 -12.66
CA MET A 177 -7.99 6.27 -11.45
C MET A 177 -7.90 4.73 -11.40
N ILE A 178 -8.92 4.01 -11.85
CA ILE A 178 -8.87 2.54 -12.02
C ILE A 178 -7.73 2.17 -12.96
N SER A 179 -7.70 2.75 -14.15
CA SER A 179 -6.63 2.48 -15.12
C SER A 179 -5.24 2.83 -14.58
N HIS A 180 -5.15 3.93 -13.82
CA HIS A 180 -3.92 4.35 -13.16
C HIS A 180 -3.44 3.31 -12.13
N HIS A 181 -4.34 2.81 -11.28
CA HIS A 181 -4.02 1.79 -10.30
C HIS A 181 -3.65 0.44 -10.92
N GLU A 182 -4.37 0.03 -11.97
CA GLU A 182 -4.00 -1.16 -12.77
C GLU A 182 -2.59 -1.03 -13.33
N GLY A 183 -2.21 0.15 -13.81
CA GLY A 183 -0.85 0.43 -14.26
C GLY A 183 0.20 0.30 -13.17
N ALA A 184 -0.10 0.69 -11.94
CA ALA A 184 0.80 0.51 -10.79
C ALA A 184 0.98 -0.98 -10.46
N VAL A 185 -0.11 -1.77 -10.45
CA VAL A 185 -0.06 -3.23 -10.25
C VAL A 185 0.82 -3.88 -11.31
N GLU A 186 0.62 -3.54 -12.59
CA GLU A 186 1.47 -4.06 -13.66
C GLU A 186 2.95 -3.65 -13.52
N MET A 187 3.24 -2.45 -13.00
CA MET A 187 4.63 -2.03 -12.76
C MET A 187 5.28 -2.87 -11.64
N VAL A 188 4.53 -3.26 -10.61
CA VAL A 188 5.00 -4.18 -9.57
C VAL A 188 5.27 -5.56 -10.14
N GLU A 189 4.35 -6.08 -10.95
CA GLU A 189 4.49 -7.40 -11.59
C GLU A 189 5.70 -7.43 -12.54
N ASP A 190 5.88 -6.39 -13.36
CA ASP A 190 7.05 -6.25 -14.23
C ASP A 190 8.36 -6.25 -13.42
N LEU A 191 8.40 -5.64 -12.22
CA LEU A 191 9.58 -5.67 -11.37
C LEU A 191 9.84 -7.08 -10.84
N LEU A 192 8.80 -7.75 -10.34
CA LEU A 192 8.92 -9.12 -9.79
C LEU A 192 9.34 -10.14 -10.85
N ASP A 193 9.03 -9.90 -12.11
CA ASP A 193 9.44 -10.74 -13.24
C ASP A 193 10.89 -10.51 -13.67
N GLN A 194 11.57 -9.44 -13.17
CA GLN A 194 12.97 -9.18 -13.49
C GLN A 194 13.91 -10.07 -12.63
N PRO A 195 14.78 -10.88 -13.24
CA PRO A 195 15.73 -11.67 -12.48
C PRO A 195 16.66 -10.80 -11.65
N GLY A 196 16.77 -11.07 -10.35
CA GLY A 196 17.63 -10.33 -9.43
C GLY A 196 17.03 -9.08 -8.82
N SER A 197 15.75 -8.79 -9.10
CA SER A 197 15.02 -7.68 -8.51
C SER A 197 14.20 -8.11 -7.28
N ALA A 198 13.87 -7.14 -6.44
CA ALA A 198 13.07 -7.34 -5.22
C ALA A 198 13.67 -8.34 -4.21
N TYR A 199 15.00 -8.46 -4.14
CA TYR A 199 15.69 -9.28 -3.14
C TYR A 199 15.92 -8.53 -1.82
N ASP A 200 15.85 -7.21 -1.83
CA ASP A 200 15.79 -6.39 -0.61
C ASP A 200 14.47 -6.66 0.12
N PRO A 201 14.47 -7.23 1.35
CA PRO A 201 13.23 -7.59 2.05
C PRO A 201 12.30 -6.40 2.32
N VAL A 202 12.88 -5.21 2.55
CA VAL A 202 12.13 -3.98 2.81
C VAL A 202 11.40 -3.52 1.55
N LEU A 203 12.08 -3.61 0.39
CA LEU A 203 11.43 -3.35 -0.90
C LEU A 203 10.35 -4.39 -1.21
N TYR A 204 10.65 -5.67 -0.99
CA TYR A 204 9.70 -6.76 -1.28
C TYR A 204 8.39 -6.62 -0.50
N GLU A 205 8.48 -6.30 0.80
CA GLU A 205 7.32 -6.01 1.63
C GLU A 205 6.55 -4.79 1.10
N PHE A 206 7.26 -3.69 0.84
CA PHE A 206 6.66 -2.46 0.33
C PHE A 206 5.90 -2.65 -0.98
N ILE A 207 6.48 -3.33 -1.97
CA ILE A 207 5.79 -3.56 -3.26
C ILE A 207 4.59 -4.50 -3.12
N GLY A 208 4.63 -5.43 -2.15
CA GLY A 208 3.51 -6.26 -1.79
C GLY A 208 2.35 -5.45 -1.21
N ASP A 209 2.64 -4.51 -0.32
CA ASP A 209 1.66 -3.60 0.28
C ASP A 209 1.07 -2.67 -0.79
N VAL A 210 1.91 -2.03 -1.61
CA VAL A 210 1.45 -1.21 -2.75
C VAL A 210 0.49 -1.99 -3.64
N LYS A 211 0.86 -3.21 -4.06
CA LYS A 211 0.00 -4.04 -4.91
C LYS A 211 -1.35 -4.33 -4.25
N ASN A 212 -1.35 -4.71 -2.97
CA ASN A 212 -2.58 -5.04 -2.24
C ASN A 212 -3.48 -3.82 -2.09
N ASP A 213 -2.93 -2.67 -1.73
CA ASP A 213 -3.69 -1.44 -1.57
C ASP A 213 -4.29 -0.97 -2.89
N GLN A 214 -3.52 -1.02 -3.99
CA GLN A 214 -4.02 -0.70 -5.33
C GLN A 214 -5.18 -1.61 -5.74
N LEU A 215 -5.08 -2.92 -5.52
CA LEU A 215 -6.15 -3.86 -5.85
C LEU A 215 -7.44 -3.59 -5.05
N VAL A 216 -7.33 -3.32 -3.75
CA VAL A 216 -8.46 -2.98 -2.90
C VAL A 216 -9.13 -1.67 -3.33
N GLU A 217 -8.33 -0.66 -3.73
CA GLU A 217 -8.88 0.60 -4.23
C GLU A 217 -9.56 0.41 -5.61
N ILE A 218 -9.02 -0.41 -6.50
CA ILE A 218 -9.66 -0.78 -7.77
C ILE A 218 -11.05 -1.38 -7.52
N GLU A 219 -11.17 -2.35 -6.61
CA GLU A 219 -12.47 -2.96 -6.28
C GLU A 219 -13.48 -1.94 -5.77
N ARG A 220 -13.06 -1.04 -4.87
CA ARG A 220 -13.92 0.04 -4.34
C ARG A 220 -14.38 1.00 -5.43
N MET A 221 -13.46 1.38 -6.32
CA MET A 221 -13.75 2.28 -7.44
C MET A 221 -14.69 1.63 -8.44
N HIS A 222 -14.49 0.35 -8.77
CA HIS A 222 -15.43 -0.39 -9.61
C HIS A 222 -16.81 -0.49 -9.00
N ALA A 223 -16.90 -0.82 -7.71
CA ALA A 223 -18.19 -0.89 -7.01
C ALA A 223 -18.93 0.46 -7.08
N LEU A 224 -18.23 1.57 -6.90
CA LEU A 224 -18.84 2.89 -7.01
C LEU A 224 -19.19 3.25 -8.46
N LEU A 225 -18.33 2.95 -9.44
CA LEU A 225 -18.58 3.22 -10.85
C LEU A 225 -19.84 2.50 -11.36
N VAL A 226 -20.10 1.28 -10.90
CA VAL A 226 -21.30 0.52 -11.22
C VAL A 226 -22.57 1.26 -10.74
N THR A 227 -22.54 1.94 -9.58
CA THR A 227 -23.69 2.71 -9.08
C THR A 227 -24.01 3.93 -9.95
N LEU A 228 -23.03 4.45 -10.66
CA LEU A 228 -23.18 5.59 -11.59
C LEU A 228 -23.59 5.17 -13.00
N SER A 229 -23.76 3.87 -13.24
CA SER A 229 -24.13 3.34 -14.54
C SER A 229 -25.59 3.66 -14.89
N ASP A 230 -25.83 4.13 -16.11
CA ASP A 230 -27.19 4.28 -16.67
C ASP A 230 -27.71 2.95 -17.27
N ASP A 231 -26.91 1.90 -17.26
CA ASP A 231 -27.32 0.58 -17.72
C ASP A 231 -28.29 -0.03 -16.70
N PRO A 232 -29.54 -0.29 -17.09
CA PRO A 232 -30.52 -0.86 -16.17
C PRO A 232 -30.14 -2.27 -15.68
N ARG A 233 -29.12 -2.89 -16.25
CA ARG A 233 -28.58 -4.18 -15.80
C ARG A 233 -27.48 -4.04 -14.76
N ALA A 234 -26.92 -2.83 -14.60
CA ALA A 234 -25.99 -2.57 -13.51
C ALA A 234 -26.72 -2.73 -12.15
N ASN A 235 -26.04 -3.25 -11.17
CA ASN A 235 -26.59 -3.50 -9.82
C ASN A 235 -27.73 -4.53 -9.73
N LEU A 236 -27.93 -5.35 -10.75
CA LEU A 236 -28.88 -6.44 -10.64
C LEU A 236 -28.39 -7.48 -9.63
N THR A 237 -29.29 -7.86 -8.72
CA THR A 237 -29.02 -8.95 -7.78
C THR A 237 -28.87 -10.27 -8.55
N ALA A 238 -27.73 -10.94 -8.34
CA ALA A 238 -27.53 -12.31 -8.83
C ALA A 238 -28.26 -13.29 -7.90
N GLY A 239 -29.01 -14.22 -8.45
CA GLY A 239 -29.69 -15.24 -7.67
C GLY A 239 -30.36 -16.28 -8.55
N LEU A 240 -30.52 -17.49 -8.03
CA LEU A 240 -31.14 -18.59 -8.78
C LEU A 240 -32.64 -18.42 -8.91
N TYR A 241 -33.30 -17.82 -7.88
CA TYR A 241 -34.77 -17.64 -7.79
C TYR A 241 -35.17 -16.19 -7.60
N ASP A 242 -34.27 -15.31 -7.19
CA ASP A 242 -34.45 -13.92 -6.80
C ASP A 242 -33.56 -12.94 -7.57
N ALA A 243 -33.09 -13.35 -8.73
CA ALA A 243 -32.29 -12.49 -9.60
C ALA A 243 -33.04 -11.18 -9.94
N GLY A 244 -32.32 -10.07 -9.91
CA GLY A 244 -32.86 -8.78 -10.32
C GLY A 244 -33.27 -8.78 -11.80
N ILE A 245 -34.21 -7.92 -12.16
CA ILE A 245 -34.75 -7.80 -13.52
C ILE A 245 -34.47 -6.39 -14.05
N ALA A 246 -33.82 -6.31 -15.22
CA ALA A 246 -33.70 -5.06 -15.97
C ALA A 246 -34.70 -5.04 -17.11
N ILE A 247 -35.55 -4.02 -17.13
CA ILE A 247 -36.49 -3.77 -18.20
C ILE A 247 -36.28 -2.33 -18.68
N LYS A 248 -35.97 -2.17 -19.98
CA LYS A 248 -35.91 -0.89 -20.66
C LYS A 248 -36.80 -0.94 -21.90
N ASP A 249 -37.73 -0.01 -22.02
CA ASP A 249 -38.68 0.14 -23.15
C ASP A 249 -39.54 -1.10 -23.41
N LEU A 250 -39.67 -2.00 -22.40
CA LEU A 250 -40.51 -3.19 -22.43
C LEU A 250 -41.38 -3.22 -21.18
N ARG A 251 -42.60 -3.78 -21.33
CA ARG A 251 -43.50 -4.04 -20.22
C ARG A 251 -43.49 -5.53 -19.90
N LEU A 252 -43.18 -5.87 -18.65
CA LEU A 252 -43.36 -7.24 -18.17
C LEU A 252 -44.86 -7.59 -18.14
N ILE A 253 -45.27 -8.59 -18.90
CA ILE A 253 -46.67 -9.02 -18.98
C ILE A 253 -46.94 -10.10 -17.93
N SER A 254 -46.07 -11.07 -17.75
CA SER A 254 -46.18 -12.13 -16.75
C SER A 254 -44.84 -12.82 -16.49
N THR A 255 -44.70 -13.44 -15.34
CA THR A 255 -43.64 -14.38 -15.01
C THR A 255 -44.27 -15.77 -14.84
N GLN A 256 -43.67 -16.78 -15.49
CA GLN A 256 -43.97 -18.18 -15.22
C GLN A 256 -42.94 -18.74 -14.29
N THR A 257 -43.37 -19.30 -13.16
CA THR A 257 -42.50 -20.12 -12.32
C THR A 257 -42.22 -21.43 -13.04
N LYS A 258 -40.93 -21.78 -13.11
CA LYS A 258 -40.49 -23.08 -13.63
C LYS A 258 -41.11 -24.19 -12.76
N PRO A 259 -41.67 -25.25 -13.38
CA PRO A 259 -42.20 -26.39 -12.64
C PRO A 259 -41.13 -27.14 -11.86
#